data_8b7799f24958bcc7f8fe084e0210385c
#
_entry.id   8b7799f24958bcc7f8fe084e0210385c
#
_cell.length_a   1.000
_cell.length_b   1.000
_cell.length_c   1.000
_cell.angle_alpha   90.00
_cell.angle_beta   90.00
_cell.angle_gamma   90.00
#
_symmetry.space_group_name_H-M   'P 1'
#
loop_
_entity.id
_entity.type
_entity.pdbx_description
1 polymer ?
#
loop_
_entity_poly.entity_id
_entity_poly.type
_entity_poly.pdbx_seq_one_letter_code
_entity_poly.pdbx_strand_id
1 'polypeptide(L)'
;MTDFRVAASTFPFLYTHDGLDALKHLRKLGYDQFEMMIFPPHCWPRELSAEKRRAYKSWMDSEGAQFTSFCYPLLDNNPNGVDALMRKYTLDRYREAIDLAAEWECPYVVAIPGPVNSLINPPDAWMRQWFVEGMQKLVEHAAGTNVRILLENVPFTFLPTAQDMKEVAAEIGPEVGVNFDICNSVFIKEDPAEAIRMLGDLVENVHISDSGPIEFKHERLGTGIVDPAPSLAALRDIGYAGATVLEIITDASAEGADPDGDILSSHDILARHGWQKRVNA
;
A
#
# COMPACT_ATOMS: atom_id res chain seq x y z
N MET A 1 4.37 20.32 -16.61
CA MET A 1 4.81 18.92 -16.48
C MET A 1 4.24 18.43 -15.18
N THR A 2 3.61 17.28 -15.15
CA THR A 2 3.10 16.71 -13.91
C THR A 2 4.32 16.31 -13.08
N ASP A 3 4.50 16.93 -11.90
CA ASP A 3 5.58 16.54 -11.00
C ASP A 3 5.20 15.21 -10.35
N PHE A 4 5.87 14.16 -10.77
CA PHE A 4 5.65 12.84 -10.19
C PHE A 4 6.29 12.79 -8.80
N ARG A 5 5.53 12.34 -7.82
CA ARG A 5 5.90 12.34 -6.41
C ARG A 5 6.30 10.95 -5.96
N VAL A 6 7.33 10.90 -5.11
CA VAL A 6 7.71 9.70 -4.37
C VAL A 6 7.29 9.88 -2.92
N ALA A 7 6.47 8.96 -2.43
CA ALA A 7 6.15 8.81 -1.03
C ALA A 7 6.99 7.69 -0.39
N ALA A 8 7.14 7.72 0.92
CA ALA A 8 7.82 6.67 1.66
C ALA A 8 6.84 5.90 2.55
N SER A 9 6.90 4.57 2.51
CA SER A 9 6.18 3.70 3.45
C SER A 9 6.90 3.64 4.79
N THR A 10 6.13 3.55 5.87
CA THR A 10 6.67 3.35 7.22
C THR A 10 7.00 1.89 7.53
N PHE A 11 6.84 0.98 6.58
CA PHE A 11 7.01 -0.47 6.77
C PHE A 11 8.36 -0.88 7.35
N PRO A 12 9.52 -0.33 6.90
CA PRO A 12 10.83 -0.72 7.45
C PRO A 12 10.93 -0.51 8.95
N PHE A 13 10.12 0.39 9.50
CA PHE A 13 10.16 0.81 10.90
C PHE A 13 9.06 0.15 11.77
N LEU A 14 8.33 -0.82 11.23
CA LEU A 14 7.13 -1.42 11.83
C LEU A 14 7.34 -1.89 13.28
N TYR A 15 8.50 -2.45 13.58
CA TYR A 15 8.82 -3.01 14.89
C TYR A 15 9.89 -2.22 15.68
N THR A 16 10.44 -1.15 15.10
CA THR A 16 11.51 -0.37 15.73
C THR A 16 11.09 1.03 16.16
N HIS A 17 10.03 1.57 15.55
CA HIS A 17 9.53 2.93 15.83
C HIS A 17 8.02 2.89 16.04
N ASP A 18 7.51 3.80 16.88
CA ASP A 18 6.10 4.12 16.79
C ASP A 18 5.85 4.94 15.49
N GLY A 19 4.62 4.91 14.99
CA GLY A 19 4.33 5.47 13.68
C GLY A 19 4.68 6.96 13.56
N LEU A 20 4.46 7.78 14.61
CA LEU A 20 4.82 9.20 14.57
C LEU A 20 6.33 9.41 14.51
N ASP A 21 7.09 8.59 15.20
CA ASP A 21 8.56 8.69 15.18
C ASP A 21 9.11 8.20 13.84
N ALA A 22 8.49 7.20 13.21
CA ALA A 22 8.82 6.79 11.84
C ALA A 22 8.55 7.91 10.82
N LEU A 23 7.40 8.60 10.91
CA LEU A 23 7.11 9.76 10.06
C LEU A 23 8.14 10.88 10.22
N LYS A 24 8.49 11.23 11.47
CA LYS A 24 9.52 12.22 11.76
C LYS A 24 10.89 11.81 11.23
N HIS A 25 11.19 10.53 11.27
CA HIS A 25 12.42 9.98 10.73
C HIS A 25 12.46 10.12 9.20
N LEU A 26 11.44 9.65 8.50
CA LEU A 26 11.32 9.79 7.04
C LEU A 26 11.31 11.26 6.59
N ARG A 27 10.74 12.15 7.41
CA ARG A 27 10.78 13.59 7.15
C ARG A 27 12.21 14.14 7.11
N LYS A 28 13.10 13.67 7.98
CA LYS A 28 14.54 14.04 7.98
C LYS A 28 15.25 13.54 6.72
N LEU A 29 14.78 12.44 6.12
CA LEU A 29 15.26 11.94 4.83
C LEU A 29 14.72 12.76 3.63
N GLY A 30 13.85 13.76 3.86
CA GLY A 30 13.36 14.70 2.86
C GLY A 30 11.99 14.35 2.27
N TYR A 31 11.25 13.40 2.85
CA TYR A 31 9.89 13.07 2.42
C TYR A 31 8.85 13.98 3.10
N ASP A 32 7.77 14.26 2.39
CA ASP A 32 6.59 14.98 2.87
C ASP A 32 5.28 14.26 2.51
N GLN A 33 5.38 13.12 1.82
CA GLN A 33 4.27 12.22 1.53
C GLN A 33 4.59 10.83 2.07
N PHE A 34 3.60 10.23 2.77
CA PHE A 34 3.83 9.02 3.53
C PHE A 34 2.70 8.02 3.35
N GLU A 35 3.07 6.75 3.27
CA GLU A 35 2.16 5.67 3.58
C GLU A 35 2.37 5.22 5.03
N MET A 36 1.26 5.06 5.75
CA MET A 36 1.27 4.57 7.12
C MET A 36 0.86 3.10 7.18
N MET A 37 1.72 2.29 7.77
CA MET A 37 1.38 0.91 8.08
C MET A 37 0.48 0.86 9.32
N ILE A 38 -0.75 0.39 9.13
CA ILE A 38 -1.75 0.25 10.21
C ILE A 38 -1.62 -1.14 10.83
N PHE A 39 -0.68 -1.28 11.75
CA PHE A 39 -0.38 -2.55 12.39
C PHE A 39 0.25 -2.34 13.79
N PRO A 40 -0.02 -3.22 14.80
CA PRO A 40 0.61 -3.11 16.11
C PRO A 40 2.09 -3.54 16.06
N PRO A 41 2.95 -2.96 16.88
CA PRO A 41 2.71 -1.86 17.81
C PRO A 41 2.86 -0.47 17.18
N HIS A 42 3.10 -0.39 15.86
CA HIS A 42 3.52 0.80 15.13
C HIS A 42 2.45 1.92 15.11
N CYS A 43 1.33 1.63 14.45
CA CYS A 43 0.16 2.52 14.41
C CYS A 43 -1.10 1.66 14.48
N TRP A 44 -1.68 1.53 15.68
CA TRP A 44 -2.84 0.68 15.87
C TRP A 44 -4.03 1.49 16.39
N PRO A 45 -5.12 1.65 15.62
CA PRO A 45 -6.21 2.57 15.97
C PRO A 45 -6.77 2.39 17.38
N ARG A 46 -6.85 1.14 17.86
CA ARG A 46 -7.35 0.81 19.20
C ARG A 46 -6.45 1.24 20.34
N GLU A 47 -5.16 1.41 20.08
CA GLU A 47 -4.14 1.79 21.06
C GLU A 47 -3.80 3.27 21.02
N LEU A 48 -4.34 3.99 20.03
CA LEU A 48 -4.15 5.42 19.89
C LEU A 48 -5.13 6.19 20.77
N SER A 49 -4.63 6.77 21.86
CA SER A 49 -5.41 7.73 22.65
C SER A 49 -5.77 8.97 21.81
N ALA A 50 -6.82 9.69 22.21
CA ALA A 50 -7.18 10.94 21.55
C ALA A 50 -6.04 11.97 21.55
N GLU A 51 -5.17 11.96 22.57
CA GLU A 51 -3.98 12.80 22.60
C GLU A 51 -2.96 12.41 21.54
N LYS A 52 -2.64 11.11 21.42
CA LYS A 52 -1.76 10.60 20.37
C LYS A 52 -2.30 10.94 18.99
N ARG A 53 -3.58 10.69 18.72
CA ARG A 53 -4.21 11.02 17.42
C ARG A 53 -4.05 12.51 17.07
N ARG A 54 -4.28 13.42 18.02
CA ARG A 54 -4.05 14.86 17.82
C ARG A 54 -2.58 15.18 17.58
N ALA A 55 -1.64 14.49 18.22
CA ALA A 55 -0.21 14.70 18.02
C ALA A 55 0.22 14.38 16.58
N TYR A 56 -0.28 13.26 16.00
CA TYR A 56 -0.04 12.95 14.58
C TYR A 56 -0.58 14.06 13.66
N LYS A 57 -1.87 14.42 13.81
CA LYS A 57 -2.51 15.44 12.97
C LYS A 57 -1.76 16.78 13.07
N SER A 58 -1.46 17.23 14.30
CA SER A 58 -0.76 18.50 14.52
C SER A 58 0.64 18.50 13.92
N TRP A 59 1.34 17.37 13.99
CA TRP A 59 2.66 17.27 13.39
C TRP A 59 2.57 17.27 11.85
N MET A 60 1.67 16.51 11.26
CA MET A 60 1.44 16.50 9.81
C MET A 60 1.12 17.91 9.29
N ASP A 61 0.22 18.61 9.96
CA ASP A 61 -0.17 19.99 9.61
C ASP A 61 1.02 20.96 9.72
N SER A 62 1.82 20.86 10.79
CA SER A 62 2.98 21.76 11.02
C SER A 62 4.09 21.57 10.00
N GLU A 63 4.25 20.35 9.46
CA GLU A 63 5.27 20.03 8.46
C GLU A 63 4.78 20.20 7.02
N GLY A 64 3.50 20.48 6.82
CA GLY A 64 2.87 20.48 5.50
C GLY A 64 2.95 19.11 4.84
N ALA A 65 2.93 18.05 5.64
CA ALA A 65 3.06 16.67 5.21
C ALA A 65 1.68 16.04 4.96
N GLN A 66 1.62 14.99 4.13
CA GLN A 66 0.37 14.34 3.73
C GLN A 66 0.50 12.82 3.80
N PHE A 67 -0.57 12.16 4.20
CA PHE A 67 -0.71 10.72 3.96
C PHE A 67 -1.16 10.49 2.52
N THR A 68 -0.50 9.54 1.84
CA THR A 68 -0.94 9.03 0.53
C THR A 68 -1.91 7.89 0.71
N SER A 69 -1.61 7.00 1.65
CA SER A 69 -2.39 5.80 1.92
C SER A 69 -2.16 5.29 3.33
N PHE A 70 -3.13 4.53 3.83
CA PHE A 70 -2.96 3.61 4.94
C PHE A 70 -2.95 2.19 4.41
N CYS A 71 -1.93 1.41 4.74
CA CYS A 71 -1.87 0.01 4.40
C CYS A 71 -2.10 -0.84 5.66
N TYR A 72 -3.11 -1.73 5.61
CA TYR A 72 -3.29 -2.77 6.61
C TYR A 72 -2.71 -4.07 6.05
N PRO A 73 -1.46 -4.41 6.41
CA PRO A 73 -0.73 -5.50 5.78
C PRO A 73 -1.37 -6.86 6.06
N LEU A 74 -1.23 -7.80 5.12
CA LEU A 74 -1.75 -9.15 5.24
C LEU A 74 -0.82 -10.02 6.10
N LEU A 75 -0.71 -9.71 7.39
CA LEU A 75 0.13 -10.46 8.33
C LEU A 75 -0.69 -11.42 9.21
N ASP A 76 -1.72 -10.90 9.91
CA ASP A 76 -2.51 -11.66 10.87
C ASP A 76 -4.02 -11.62 10.55
N ASN A 77 -4.38 -11.41 9.30
CA ASN A 77 -5.77 -11.22 8.90
C ASN A 77 -6.10 -11.97 7.61
N ASN A 78 -7.40 -12.21 7.38
CA ASN A 78 -7.86 -12.86 6.16
C ASN A 78 -9.31 -12.46 5.85
N PRO A 79 -9.55 -11.56 4.88
CA PRO A 79 -10.89 -11.08 4.54
C PRO A 79 -11.76 -12.15 3.85
N ASN A 80 -11.16 -13.21 3.32
CA ASN A 80 -11.85 -14.30 2.62
C ASN A 80 -11.59 -15.68 3.25
N GLY A 81 -11.16 -15.72 4.52
CA GLY A 81 -10.96 -16.97 5.26
C GLY A 81 -12.26 -17.76 5.46
N VAL A 82 -12.15 -19.07 5.64
CA VAL A 82 -13.32 -19.95 5.89
C VAL A 82 -14.04 -19.58 7.19
N ASP A 83 -13.28 -19.22 8.23
CA ASP A 83 -13.85 -18.81 9.51
C ASP A 83 -14.49 -17.41 9.38
N ALA A 84 -15.81 -17.38 9.60
CA ALA A 84 -16.56 -16.12 9.58
C ALA A 84 -16.13 -15.12 10.66
N LEU A 85 -15.60 -15.59 11.80
CA LEU A 85 -15.06 -14.71 12.84
C LEU A 85 -13.75 -14.05 12.40
N MET A 86 -12.92 -14.77 11.67
CA MET A 86 -11.70 -14.20 11.08
C MET A 86 -12.06 -13.12 10.05
N ARG A 87 -12.99 -13.39 9.15
CA ARG A 87 -13.48 -12.38 8.19
C ARG A 87 -14.04 -11.17 8.91
N LYS A 88 -14.90 -11.39 9.93
CA LYS A 88 -15.45 -10.28 10.73
C LYS A 88 -14.35 -9.48 11.42
N TYR A 89 -13.40 -10.13 12.06
CA TYR A 89 -12.26 -9.47 12.70
C TYR A 89 -11.51 -8.59 11.68
N THR A 90 -11.17 -9.13 10.53
CA THR A 90 -10.46 -8.40 9.48
C THR A 90 -11.24 -7.17 9.01
N LEU A 91 -12.55 -7.32 8.73
CA LEU A 91 -13.39 -6.19 8.31
C LEU A 91 -13.53 -5.12 9.41
N ASP A 92 -13.61 -5.52 10.68
CA ASP A 92 -13.65 -4.56 11.79
C ASP A 92 -12.35 -3.75 11.89
N ARG A 93 -11.19 -4.38 11.59
CA ARG A 93 -9.90 -3.66 11.54
C ARG A 93 -9.82 -2.69 10.38
N TYR A 94 -10.29 -3.08 9.20
CA TYR A 94 -10.40 -2.15 8.07
C TYR A 94 -11.31 -0.96 8.38
N ARG A 95 -12.45 -1.16 9.05
CA ARG A 95 -13.32 -0.05 9.48
C ARG A 95 -12.60 0.93 10.38
N GLU A 96 -11.85 0.44 11.36
CA GLU A 96 -11.05 1.29 12.25
C GLU A 96 -9.95 2.06 11.50
N ALA A 97 -9.34 1.43 10.48
CA ALA A 97 -8.38 2.10 9.61
C ALA A 97 -9.05 3.18 8.75
N ILE A 98 -10.25 2.93 8.22
CA ILE A 98 -11.05 3.90 7.46
C ILE A 98 -11.44 5.08 8.35
N ASP A 99 -11.91 4.84 9.58
CA ASP A 99 -12.28 5.90 10.52
C ASP A 99 -11.07 6.78 10.87
N LEU A 100 -9.89 6.17 11.08
CA LEU A 100 -8.66 6.90 11.33
C LEU A 100 -8.18 7.66 10.09
N ALA A 101 -8.30 7.07 8.89
CA ALA A 101 -7.96 7.71 7.63
C ALA A 101 -8.83 8.96 7.40
N ALA A 102 -10.13 8.87 7.68
CA ALA A 102 -11.04 10.01 7.60
C ALA A 102 -10.66 11.12 8.61
N GLU A 103 -10.30 10.74 9.85
CA GLU A 103 -9.86 11.68 10.89
C GLU A 103 -8.57 12.41 10.49
N TRP A 104 -7.65 11.72 9.83
CA TRP A 104 -6.34 12.25 9.45
C TRP A 104 -6.24 12.72 7.99
N GLU A 105 -7.37 12.80 7.30
CA GLU A 105 -7.48 13.26 5.89
C GLU A 105 -6.62 12.43 4.91
N CYS A 106 -6.42 11.14 5.24
CA CYS A 106 -5.78 10.19 4.34
C CYS A 106 -6.78 9.73 3.28
N PRO A 107 -6.47 9.85 1.96
CA PRO A 107 -7.46 9.55 0.93
C PRO A 107 -7.71 8.06 0.71
N TYR A 108 -6.77 7.19 1.06
CA TYR A 108 -6.81 5.79 0.69
C TYR A 108 -6.56 4.83 1.84
N VAL A 109 -7.30 3.72 1.84
CA VAL A 109 -7.01 2.54 2.65
C VAL A 109 -6.79 1.36 1.71
N VAL A 110 -5.60 0.77 1.76
CA VAL A 110 -5.22 -0.39 0.95
C VAL A 110 -5.78 -1.65 1.59
N ALA A 111 -6.49 -2.44 0.78
CA ALA A 111 -7.10 -3.71 1.16
C ALA A 111 -6.54 -4.85 0.31
N ILE A 112 -5.99 -5.85 0.98
CA ILE A 112 -5.32 -6.99 0.34
C ILE A 112 -6.24 -8.20 0.33
N PRO A 113 -6.41 -8.90 -0.81
CA PRO A 113 -7.09 -10.19 -0.85
C PRO A 113 -6.43 -11.20 0.08
N GLY A 114 -7.21 -12.09 0.68
CA GLY A 114 -6.68 -13.08 1.61
C GLY A 114 -5.75 -14.11 0.94
N PRO A 115 -4.85 -14.71 1.72
CA PRO A 115 -3.85 -15.64 1.21
C PRO A 115 -4.48 -16.95 0.75
N VAL A 116 -3.82 -17.63 -0.19
CA VAL A 116 -4.08 -19.04 -0.50
C VAL A 116 -3.32 -19.94 0.47
N ASN A 117 -3.94 -21.05 0.84
CA ASN A 117 -3.30 -22.07 1.67
C ASN A 117 -2.54 -23.07 0.80
N SER A 118 -1.31 -23.39 1.17
CA SER A 118 -0.47 -24.32 0.40
C SER A 118 -0.98 -25.79 0.41
N LEU A 119 -1.85 -26.16 1.33
CA LEU A 119 -2.39 -27.51 1.43
C LEU A 119 -3.75 -27.66 0.76
N ILE A 120 -4.70 -26.80 1.15
CA ILE A 120 -6.06 -26.83 0.63
C ILE A 120 -6.72 -25.46 0.77
N ASN A 121 -7.41 -25.03 -0.29
CA ASN A 121 -8.19 -23.80 -0.30
C ASN A 121 -9.68 -24.10 -0.30
N PRO A 122 -10.51 -23.17 0.21
CA PRO A 122 -11.92 -23.16 -0.13
C PRO A 122 -12.09 -23.02 -1.66
N PRO A 123 -13.26 -23.40 -2.21
CA PRO A 123 -13.56 -23.10 -3.61
C PRO A 123 -13.38 -21.59 -3.91
N ASP A 124 -12.76 -21.26 -5.03
CA ASP A 124 -12.47 -19.88 -5.43
C ASP A 124 -13.73 -19.00 -5.44
N ALA A 125 -14.87 -19.57 -5.89
CA ALA A 125 -16.15 -18.87 -5.88
C ALA A 125 -16.58 -18.41 -4.46
N TRP A 126 -16.26 -19.19 -3.43
CA TRP A 126 -16.56 -18.81 -2.04
C TRP A 126 -15.64 -17.69 -1.55
N MET A 127 -14.33 -17.81 -1.82
CA MET A 127 -13.36 -16.79 -1.45
C MET A 127 -13.70 -15.46 -2.12
N ARG A 128 -14.03 -15.50 -3.42
CA ARG A 128 -14.44 -14.34 -4.20
C ARG A 128 -15.73 -13.72 -3.64
N GLN A 129 -16.75 -14.52 -3.37
CA GLN A 129 -17.99 -14.03 -2.77
C GLN A 129 -17.73 -13.33 -1.43
N TRP A 130 -16.99 -13.96 -0.52
CA TRP A 130 -16.73 -13.39 0.80
C TRP A 130 -15.91 -12.10 0.72
N PHE A 131 -14.95 -12.06 -0.20
CA PHE A 131 -14.14 -10.87 -0.42
C PHE A 131 -14.99 -9.71 -0.97
N VAL A 132 -15.74 -9.94 -2.05
CA VAL A 132 -16.61 -8.93 -2.66
C VAL A 132 -17.63 -8.40 -1.65
N GLU A 133 -18.37 -9.28 -0.95
CA GLU A 133 -19.33 -8.88 0.09
C GLU A 133 -18.64 -8.10 1.24
N GLY A 134 -17.42 -8.50 1.59
CA GLY A 134 -16.60 -7.81 2.59
C GLY A 134 -16.24 -6.39 2.17
N MET A 135 -15.73 -6.24 0.95
CA MET A 135 -15.33 -4.93 0.40
C MET A 135 -16.54 -4.01 0.21
N GLN A 136 -17.69 -4.52 -0.26
CA GLN A 136 -18.93 -3.75 -0.36
C GLN A 136 -19.36 -3.16 0.98
N LYS A 137 -19.24 -3.93 2.08
CA LYS A 137 -19.52 -3.44 3.45
C LYS A 137 -18.51 -2.38 3.91
N LEU A 138 -17.26 -2.41 3.44
CA LEU A 138 -16.28 -1.38 3.73
C LEU A 138 -16.54 -0.11 2.91
N VAL A 139 -16.96 -0.24 1.65
CA VAL A 139 -17.42 0.88 0.82
C VAL A 139 -18.62 1.57 1.48
N GLU A 140 -19.63 0.79 1.92
CA GLU A 140 -20.76 1.35 2.68
C GLU A 140 -20.30 2.09 3.95
N HIS A 141 -19.31 1.56 4.67
CA HIS A 141 -18.76 2.19 5.87
C HIS A 141 -18.02 3.49 5.56
N ALA A 142 -17.27 3.52 4.46
CA ALA A 142 -16.54 4.71 4.00
C ALA A 142 -17.46 5.79 3.40
N ALA A 143 -18.72 5.45 3.10
CA ALA A 143 -19.66 6.40 2.49
C ALA A 143 -19.83 7.66 3.34
N GLY A 144 -19.69 8.83 2.70
CA GLY A 144 -19.76 10.14 3.37
C GLY A 144 -18.43 10.61 3.98
N THR A 145 -17.36 9.83 3.84
CA THR A 145 -15.98 10.24 4.10
C THR A 145 -15.25 10.56 2.79
N ASN A 146 -14.04 11.06 2.90
CA ASN A 146 -13.15 11.24 1.73
C ASN A 146 -12.26 10.01 1.48
N VAL A 147 -12.49 8.90 2.19
CA VAL A 147 -11.66 7.70 2.13
C VAL A 147 -12.16 6.77 1.02
N ARG A 148 -11.25 6.33 0.17
CA ARG A 148 -11.49 5.33 -0.86
C ARG A 148 -10.70 4.06 -0.57
N ILE A 149 -11.27 2.90 -0.88
CA ILE A 149 -10.61 1.61 -0.70
C ILE A 149 -9.88 1.26 -1.98
N LEU A 150 -8.61 0.88 -1.87
CA LEU A 150 -7.80 0.42 -2.98
C LEU A 150 -7.46 -1.06 -2.79
N LEU A 151 -7.69 -1.85 -3.84
CA LEU A 151 -7.34 -3.27 -3.85
C LEU A 151 -5.90 -3.43 -4.31
N GLU A 152 -5.14 -4.32 -3.66
CA GLU A 152 -3.75 -4.55 -4.02
C GLU A 152 -3.52 -5.95 -4.61
N ASN A 153 -2.77 -6.02 -5.72
CA ASN A 153 -2.28 -7.25 -6.33
C ASN A 153 -1.11 -7.81 -5.51
N VAL A 154 -1.34 -8.85 -4.72
CA VAL A 154 -0.30 -9.47 -3.89
C VAL A 154 -0.09 -10.93 -4.27
N PRO A 155 1.17 -11.40 -4.51
CA PRO A 155 1.48 -12.81 -4.70
C PRO A 155 0.96 -13.66 -3.54
N PHE A 156 0.68 -14.95 -3.82
CA PHE A 156 0.16 -15.90 -2.83
C PHE A 156 -1.22 -15.57 -2.26
N THR A 157 -1.91 -14.58 -2.82
CA THR A 157 -3.34 -14.35 -2.61
C THR A 157 -4.15 -15.06 -3.69
N PHE A 158 -5.46 -15.12 -3.51
CA PHE A 158 -6.34 -15.76 -4.51
C PHE A 158 -6.66 -14.87 -5.73
N LEU A 159 -6.26 -13.59 -5.70
CA LEU A 159 -6.44 -12.60 -6.78
C LEU A 159 -5.12 -11.84 -7.00
N PRO A 160 -4.07 -12.47 -7.55
CA PRO A 160 -2.75 -11.84 -7.61
C PRO A 160 -2.51 -10.98 -8.85
N THR A 161 -3.34 -11.06 -9.89
CA THR A 161 -3.09 -10.40 -11.17
C THR A 161 -3.87 -9.10 -11.35
N ALA A 162 -3.39 -8.24 -12.24
CA ALA A 162 -4.11 -7.03 -12.63
C ALA A 162 -5.50 -7.32 -13.25
N GLN A 163 -5.62 -8.44 -13.98
CA GLN A 163 -6.91 -8.89 -14.51
C GLN A 163 -7.88 -9.24 -13.38
N ASP A 164 -7.41 -9.97 -12.34
CA ASP A 164 -8.23 -10.29 -11.17
C ASP A 164 -8.68 -9.01 -10.46
N MET A 165 -7.77 -8.03 -10.27
CA MET A 165 -8.10 -6.74 -9.66
C MET A 165 -9.17 -6.00 -10.45
N LYS A 166 -9.05 -5.95 -11.78
CA LYS A 166 -10.03 -5.31 -12.66
C LYS A 166 -11.41 -5.95 -12.58
N GLU A 167 -11.46 -7.27 -12.58
CA GLU A 167 -12.72 -8.01 -12.51
C GLU A 167 -13.39 -7.85 -11.14
N VAL A 168 -12.64 -8.01 -10.06
CA VAL A 168 -13.20 -7.90 -8.71
C VAL A 168 -13.60 -6.46 -8.38
N ALA A 169 -12.87 -5.46 -8.85
CA ALA A 169 -13.27 -4.07 -8.71
C ALA A 169 -14.62 -3.80 -9.39
N ALA A 170 -14.83 -4.33 -10.58
CA ALA A 170 -16.11 -4.22 -11.29
C ALA A 170 -17.28 -4.89 -10.54
N GLU A 171 -17.04 -5.99 -9.81
CA GLU A 171 -18.07 -6.66 -8.99
C GLU A 171 -18.37 -5.91 -7.70
N ILE A 172 -17.37 -5.25 -7.08
CA ILE A 172 -17.57 -4.50 -5.85
C ILE A 172 -18.33 -3.20 -6.16
N GLY A 173 -17.89 -2.45 -7.16
CA GLY A 173 -18.52 -1.19 -7.59
C GLY A 173 -17.49 -0.10 -7.92
N PRO A 174 -17.94 1.06 -8.43
CA PRO A 174 -17.07 2.15 -8.87
C PRO A 174 -16.36 2.90 -7.73
N GLU A 175 -16.69 2.60 -6.48
CA GLU A 175 -16.13 3.24 -5.29
C GLU A 175 -14.80 2.63 -4.84
N VAL A 176 -14.29 1.60 -5.52
CA VAL A 176 -12.96 1.04 -5.27
C VAL A 176 -12.02 1.38 -6.42
N GLY A 177 -10.73 1.52 -6.08
CA GLY A 177 -9.63 1.64 -7.03
C GLY A 177 -8.61 0.53 -6.80
N VAL A 178 -7.44 0.69 -7.38
CA VAL A 178 -6.31 -0.25 -7.28
C VAL A 178 -5.09 0.47 -6.75
N ASN A 179 -4.47 -0.11 -5.73
CA ASN A 179 -3.08 0.09 -5.37
C ASN A 179 -2.27 -0.92 -6.17
N PHE A 180 -1.59 -0.49 -7.23
CA PHE A 180 -0.85 -1.41 -8.08
C PHE A 180 0.60 -1.54 -7.60
N ASP A 181 0.95 -2.74 -7.14
CA ASP A 181 2.32 -3.04 -6.76
C ASP A 181 3.09 -3.63 -7.95
N ILE A 182 4.11 -2.88 -8.40
CA ILE A 182 4.97 -3.23 -9.54
C ILE A 182 5.83 -4.44 -9.20
N CYS A 183 6.37 -4.52 -7.99
CA CYS A 183 7.22 -5.62 -7.56
C CYS A 183 6.43 -6.94 -7.51
N ASN A 184 5.22 -6.90 -6.98
CA ASN A 184 4.29 -8.04 -6.93
C ASN A 184 3.99 -8.59 -8.32
N SER A 185 3.70 -7.71 -9.27
CA SER A 185 3.42 -8.06 -10.66
C SER A 185 4.62 -8.74 -11.33
N VAL A 186 5.83 -8.14 -11.18
CA VAL A 186 7.06 -8.72 -11.73
C VAL A 186 7.36 -10.10 -11.13
N PHE A 187 7.15 -10.29 -9.83
CA PHE A 187 7.42 -11.56 -9.16
C PHE A 187 6.54 -12.70 -9.70
N ILE A 188 5.27 -12.45 -9.98
CA ILE A 188 4.36 -13.42 -10.60
C ILE A 188 4.56 -13.55 -12.13
N LYS A 189 5.53 -12.83 -12.71
CA LYS A 189 5.85 -12.80 -14.14
C LYS A 189 4.75 -12.16 -15.01
N GLU A 190 3.99 -11.26 -14.47
CA GLU A 190 3.11 -10.36 -15.20
C GLU A 190 3.95 -9.15 -15.68
N ASP A 191 3.66 -8.63 -16.88
CA ASP A 191 4.30 -7.39 -17.35
C ASP A 191 3.62 -6.19 -16.67
N PRO A 192 4.29 -5.48 -15.75
CA PRO A 192 3.65 -4.42 -14.99
C PRO A 192 3.27 -3.21 -15.87
N ALA A 193 3.96 -2.97 -16.97
CA ALA A 193 3.61 -1.85 -17.86
C ALA A 193 2.33 -2.14 -18.65
N GLU A 194 2.14 -3.39 -19.09
CA GLU A 194 0.88 -3.82 -19.73
C GLU A 194 -0.26 -3.84 -18.71
N ALA A 195 -0.01 -4.33 -17.51
CA ALA A 195 -0.97 -4.37 -16.40
C ALA A 195 -1.46 -2.95 -16.03
N ILE A 196 -0.56 -1.98 -15.87
CA ILE A 196 -0.89 -0.57 -15.61
C ILE A 196 -1.78 -0.02 -16.72
N ARG A 197 -1.43 -0.23 -17.99
CA ARG A 197 -2.27 0.26 -19.12
C ARG A 197 -3.64 -0.41 -19.16
N MET A 198 -3.73 -1.69 -18.82
CA MET A 198 -4.98 -2.44 -18.75
C MET A 198 -5.90 -1.93 -17.65
N LEU A 199 -5.35 -1.61 -16.48
CA LEU A 199 -6.09 -1.06 -15.34
C LEU A 199 -6.53 0.38 -15.58
N GLY A 200 -5.68 1.19 -16.26
CA GLY A 200 -6.01 2.57 -16.59
C GLY A 200 -6.39 3.41 -15.38
N ASP A 201 -7.56 4.06 -15.43
CA ASP A 201 -8.05 4.95 -14.36
C ASP A 201 -8.34 4.26 -13.01
N LEU A 202 -8.32 2.92 -12.96
CA LEU A 202 -8.43 2.20 -11.69
C LEU A 202 -7.16 2.34 -10.82
N VAL A 203 -6.00 2.65 -11.42
CA VAL A 203 -4.74 2.84 -10.67
C VAL A 203 -4.77 4.19 -9.99
N GLU A 204 -4.92 4.19 -8.68
CA GLU A 204 -5.00 5.41 -7.86
C GLU A 204 -3.82 5.55 -6.88
N ASN A 205 -3.14 4.46 -6.57
CA ASN A 205 -1.88 4.45 -5.82
C ASN A 205 -0.94 3.39 -6.43
N VAL A 206 0.36 3.54 -6.22
CA VAL A 206 1.36 2.62 -6.76
C VAL A 206 2.41 2.31 -5.71
N HIS A 207 2.67 1.03 -5.50
CA HIS A 207 3.82 0.56 -4.74
C HIS A 207 4.95 0.17 -5.67
N ILE A 208 6.18 0.43 -5.24
CA ILE A 208 7.39 0.01 -5.94
C ILE A 208 8.50 -0.37 -4.96
N SER A 209 9.09 -1.52 -5.22
CA SER A 209 10.29 -2.07 -4.59
C SER A 209 10.96 -3.02 -5.56
N ASP A 210 11.92 -3.81 -5.12
CA ASP A 210 12.58 -4.82 -5.94
C ASP A 210 12.48 -6.21 -5.31
N SER A 211 12.58 -7.24 -6.13
CA SER A 211 12.54 -8.63 -5.69
C SER A 211 13.44 -9.50 -6.53
N GLY A 212 13.96 -10.57 -5.94
CA GLY A 212 14.65 -11.60 -6.69
C GLY A 212 13.67 -12.44 -7.55
N PRO A 213 14.21 -13.28 -8.48
CA PRO A 213 13.37 -14.09 -9.35
C PRO A 213 12.78 -15.33 -8.67
N ILE A 214 13.25 -15.68 -7.47
CA ILE A 214 12.89 -16.91 -6.74
C ILE A 214 12.32 -16.59 -5.37
N GLU A 215 12.95 -15.66 -4.64
CA GLU A 215 12.51 -15.22 -3.32
C GLU A 215 11.69 -13.94 -3.45
N PHE A 216 10.45 -13.99 -2.95
CA PHE A 216 9.61 -12.82 -2.85
C PHE A 216 10.08 -11.92 -1.72
N LYS A 217 10.42 -10.68 -2.07
CA LYS A 217 10.88 -9.64 -1.14
C LYS A 217 10.47 -8.28 -1.64
N HIS A 218 10.55 -7.28 -0.78
CA HIS A 218 10.43 -5.87 -1.12
C HIS A 218 11.75 -5.18 -0.76
N GLU A 219 12.78 -5.43 -1.57
CA GLU A 219 14.12 -4.88 -1.36
C GLU A 219 14.28 -3.53 -2.06
N ARG A 220 15.41 -2.87 -1.82
CA ARG A 220 15.77 -1.64 -2.50
C ARG A 220 15.88 -1.85 -4.02
N LEU A 221 15.48 -0.86 -4.78
CA LEU A 221 15.57 -0.90 -6.24
C LEU A 221 17.02 -1.10 -6.72
N GLY A 222 17.19 -1.91 -7.76
CA GLY A 222 18.47 -2.24 -8.37
C GLY A 222 19.20 -3.42 -7.74
N THR A 223 18.56 -4.17 -6.83
CA THR A 223 19.12 -5.41 -6.26
C THR A 223 18.51 -6.68 -6.84
N GLY A 224 17.35 -6.58 -7.44
CA GLY A 224 16.59 -7.71 -8.00
C GLY A 224 16.38 -7.63 -9.51
N ILE A 225 15.16 -7.89 -9.93
CA ILE A 225 14.78 -8.02 -11.35
C ILE A 225 13.79 -6.93 -11.83
N VAL A 226 13.40 -6.01 -10.96
CA VAL A 226 12.45 -4.95 -11.32
C VAL A 226 13.15 -3.84 -12.09
N ASP A 227 12.78 -3.66 -13.37
CA ASP A 227 13.11 -2.44 -14.12
C ASP A 227 11.96 -1.44 -13.97
N PRO A 228 12.17 -0.31 -13.29
CA PRO A 228 11.10 0.67 -13.09
C PRO A 228 10.74 1.44 -14.37
N ALA A 229 11.63 1.55 -15.34
CA ALA A 229 11.46 2.44 -16.48
C ALA A 229 10.21 2.17 -17.32
N PRO A 230 9.86 0.92 -17.71
CA PRO A 230 8.64 0.64 -18.47
C PRO A 230 7.37 0.97 -17.68
N SER A 231 7.33 0.64 -16.38
CA SER A 231 6.20 0.90 -15.49
C SER A 231 5.97 2.39 -15.30
N LEU A 232 7.05 3.15 -15.05
CA LEU A 232 6.97 4.60 -14.91
C LEU A 232 6.54 5.30 -16.23
N ALA A 233 6.91 4.73 -17.39
CA ALA A 233 6.39 5.20 -18.69
C ALA A 233 4.89 4.90 -18.81
N ALA A 234 4.45 3.70 -18.44
CA ALA A 234 3.03 3.33 -18.50
C ALA A 234 2.16 4.19 -17.57
N LEU A 235 2.65 4.57 -16.39
CA LEU A 235 1.97 5.52 -15.51
C LEU A 235 1.77 6.90 -16.17
N ARG A 236 2.75 7.37 -16.95
CA ARG A 236 2.59 8.60 -17.73
C ARG A 236 1.56 8.43 -18.85
N ASP A 237 1.57 7.27 -19.52
CA ASP A 237 0.65 6.98 -20.63
C ASP A 237 -0.82 7.02 -20.18
N ILE A 238 -1.13 6.55 -18.98
CA ILE A 238 -2.47 6.58 -18.39
C ILE A 238 -2.80 7.92 -17.69
N GLY A 239 -1.88 8.89 -17.67
CA GLY A 239 -2.10 10.18 -17.01
C GLY A 239 -2.10 10.10 -15.48
N TYR A 240 -1.43 9.11 -14.89
CA TYR A 240 -1.35 8.96 -13.44
C TYR A 240 -0.79 10.22 -12.78
N ALA A 241 -1.46 10.68 -11.73
CA ALA A 241 -1.10 11.89 -10.99
C ALA A 241 -0.87 11.65 -9.48
N GLY A 242 -1.01 10.40 -9.03
CA GLY A 242 -0.79 10.00 -7.64
C GLY A 242 0.70 9.91 -7.28
N ALA A 243 0.98 9.57 -6.03
CA ALA A 243 2.32 9.27 -5.57
C ALA A 243 2.70 7.82 -5.90
N THR A 244 4.01 7.60 -6.12
CA THR A 244 4.58 6.26 -6.14
C THR A 244 5.24 6.03 -4.78
N VAL A 245 4.75 5.06 -4.04
CA VAL A 245 5.21 4.73 -2.69
C VAL A 245 6.39 3.77 -2.76
N LEU A 246 7.51 4.17 -2.17
CA LEU A 246 8.61 3.23 -1.90
C LEU A 246 8.20 2.32 -0.74
N GLU A 247 7.80 1.10 -1.06
CA GLU A 247 7.47 0.06 -0.09
C GLU A 247 8.65 -0.89 0.09
N ILE A 248 9.68 -0.42 0.79
CA ILE A 248 10.84 -1.24 1.12
C ILE A 248 10.57 -1.96 2.44
N ILE A 249 10.70 -3.28 2.46
CA ILE A 249 10.49 -4.11 3.66
C ILE A 249 11.85 -4.61 4.16
N THR A 250 12.68 -3.69 4.63
CA THR A 250 13.91 -4.02 5.35
C THR A 250 13.59 -4.14 6.83
N ASP A 251 13.91 -5.28 7.43
CA ASP A 251 13.81 -5.40 8.89
C ASP A 251 14.89 -4.53 9.54
N ALA A 252 14.50 -3.34 9.98
CA ALA A 252 15.41 -2.37 10.60
C ALA A 252 16.03 -2.88 11.92
N SER A 253 15.53 -3.98 12.49
CA SER A 253 16.11 -4.65 13.68
C SER A 253 17.19 -5.68 13.33
N ALA A 254 17.31 -6.08 12.05
CA ALA A 254 18.29 -7.06 11.62
C ALA A 254 19.71 -6.47 11.67
N GLU A 255 20.68 -7.33 12.03
CA GLU A 255 22.10 -6.91 12.07
C GLU A 255 22.58 -6.49 10.66
N GLY A 256 23.12 -5.28 10.57
CA GLY A 256 23.59 -4.70 9.31
C GLY A 256 22.51 -4.12 8.41
N ALA A 257 21.25 -4.04 8.87
CA ALA A 257 20.18 -3.38 8.14
C ALA A 257 20.46 -1.87 7.99
N ASP A 258 20.21 -1.34 6.81
CA ASP A 258 20.32 0.08 6.49
C ASP A 258 19.06 0.56 5.73
N PRO A 259 17.91 0.64 6.41
CA PRO A 259 16.67 1.06 5.77
C PRO A 259 16.75 2.46 5.17
N ASP A 260 17.52 3.37 5.77
CA ASP A 260 17.72 4.72 5.26
C ASP A 260 18.48 4.69 3.91
N GLY A 261 19.56 3.94 3.85
CA GLY A 261 20.34 3.75 2.62
C GLY A 261 19.52 3.05 1.53
N ASP A 262 18.70 2.06 1.88
CA ASP A 262 17.80 1.36 0.96
C ASP A 262 16.74 2.30 0.37
N ILE A 263 16.10 3.12 1.20
CA ILE A 263 15.11 4.11 0.78
C ILE A 263 15.77 5.19 -0.10
N LEU A 264 16.89 5.75 0.31
CA LEU A 264 17.56 6.83 -0.41
C LEU A 264 18.12 6.38 -1.76
N SER A 265 18.76 5.20 -1.83
CA SER A 265 19.26 4.65 -3.09
C SER A 265 18.15 4.29 -4.06
N SER A 266 17.02 3.78 -3.57
CA SER A 266 15.83 3.52 -4.39
C SER A 266 15.24 4.82 -4.95
N HIS A 267 15.16 5.85 -4.12
CA HIS A 267 14.74 7.18 -4.58
C HIS A 267 15.63 7.72 -5.69
N ASP A 268 16.96 7.58 -5.58
CA ASP A 268 17.91 8.05 -6.60
C ASP A 268 17.69 7.39 -7.95
N ILE A 269 17.22 6.14 -7.98
CA ILE A 269 16.81 5.47 -9.21
C ILE A 269 15.56 6.11 -9.78
N LEU A 270 14.51 6.31 -8.96
CA LEU A 270 13.26 6.95 -9.40
C LEU A 270 13.47 8.39 -9.86
N ALA A 271 14.36 9.13 -9.20
CA ALA A 271 14.70 10.51 -9.57
C ALA A 271 15.28 10.64 -10.98
N ARG A 272 16.04 9.64 -11.46
CA ARG A 272 16.55 9.59 -12.84
C ARG A 272 15.44 9.51 -13.89
N HIS A 273 14.24 9.05 -13.48
CA HIS A 273 13.05 8.96 -14.30
C HIS A 273 12.06 10.11 -14.06
N GLY A 274 12.43 11.14 -13.27
CA GLY A 274 11.64 12.33 -13.02
C GLY A 274 10.67 12.25 -11.84
N TRP A 275 10.83 11.28 -10.93
CA TRP A 275 10.08 11.18 -9.68
C TRP A 275 10.85 11.86 -8.54
N GLN A 276 10.19 12.70 -7.73
CA GLN A 276 10.82 13.53 -6.70
C GLN A 276 10.17 13.33 -5.33
N LYS A 277 10.96 13.34 -4.24
CA LYS A 277 10.45 13.25 -2.85
C LYS A 277 9.67 14.49 -2.44
N ARG A 278 10.13 15.64 -2.89
CA ARG A 278 9.59 16.95 -2.53
C ARG A 278 9.62 17.87 -3.73
N VAL A 279 8.54 18.61 -3.93
CA VAL A 279 8.60 19.77 -4.82
C VAL A 279 9.41 20.84 -4.08
N ASN A 280 10.46 21.30 -4.70
CA ASN A 280 11.22 22.44 -4.17
C ASN A 280 10.27 23.64 -4.04
N ALA A 281 10.10 24.12 -2.82
CA ALA A 281 9.35 25.32 -2.50
C ALA A 281 10.05 26.55 -3.06
#